data_fdbe18abb079a25d32226163e49dbac2
#
_entry.id   fdbe18abb079a25d32226163e49dbac2
#
_cell.length_a   1.000
_cell.length_b   1.000
_cell.length_c   1.000
_cell.angle_alpha   90.00
_cell.angle_beta   90.00
_cell.angle_gamma   90.00
#
_symmetry.space_group_name_H-M   'P 1'
#
loop_
_entity.id
_entity.type
_entity.pdbx_description
1 polymer ?
#
loop_
_entity_poly.entity_id
_entity_poly.type
_entity_poly.pdbx_seq_one_letter_code
_entity_poly.pdbx_strand_id
1 'polypeptide(L)'
;MADKHPGYMTTFKERLSYWTYFIGQNIYYNITAAFISTYLAMQGVNLAKVAIVLLIVKIWDAVNDPIFGFIFDKVKFKNGQKSLPWLRISTALIPIVTIILFSIPSALGETGKLVWFGVAYVLWDTVYTLTDIPAYAMLNTMTDNLPERNTLLSVNRVFSGAGVLIYGVVLPILISENVGMSASLAIATLSIFSALTMVPLSLNCKERNYKPEEEDENFSPRQMFPYLGKNKYLLTYYGGYCATDALKTSAAVTLFVSFYL
;
A
#
# COMPACT_ATOMS: atom_id res chain seq x y z
N MET A 1 -32.76 6.50 -0.42
CA MET A 1 -32.87 5.10 -0.86
C MET A 1 -31.57 4.71 -1.51
N ALA A 2 -30.82 3.80 -0.90
CA ALA A 2 -29.52 3.41 -1.46
C ALA A 2 -29.76 2.51 -2.68
N ASP A 3 -29.26 2.95 -3.82
CA ASP A 3 -29.35 2.26 -5.10
C ASP A 3 -28.61 0.90 -5.01
N LYS A 4 -29.34 -0.15 -4.60
CA LYS A 4 -28.84 -1.51 -4.70
C LYS A 4 -29.03 -1.96 -6.14
N HIS A 5 -27.93 -2.20 -6.83
CA HIS A 5 -28.00 -2.96 -8.09
C HIS A 5 -28.70 -4.30 -7.81
N PRO A 6 -29.70 -4.72 -8.61
CA PRO A 6 -30.39 -5.98 -8.38
C PRO A 6 -29.37 -7.12 -8.27
N GLY A 7 -29.31 -7.80 -7.11
CA GLY A 7 -28.38 -8.90 -6.84
C GLY A 7 -27.07 -8.52 -6.13
N TYR A 8 -26.76 -7.23 -5.88
CA TYR A 8 -25.59 -6.84 -5.11
C TYR A 8 -25.90 -6.74 -3.61
N MET A 9 -24.95 -7.17 -2.77
CA MET A 9 -25.05 -7.11 -1.32
C MET A 9 -24.67 -5.73 -0.77
N THR A 10 -23.75 -5.03 -1.47
CA THR A 10 -23.26 -3.71 -1.06
C THR A 10 -24.05 -2.57 -1.70
N THR A 11 -24.11 -1.45 -1.01
CA THR A 11 -24.68 -0.20 -1.52
C THR A 11 -23.68 0.51 -2.43
N PHE A 12 -24.14 1.41 -3.31
CA PHE A 12 -23.26 2.25 -4.13
C PHE A 12 -22.28 3.07 -3.27
N LYS A 13 -22.75 3.59 -2.12
CA LYS A 13 -21.93 4.35 -1.20
C LYS A 13 -20.75 3.52 -0.64
N GLU A 14 -20.99 2.25 -0.30
CA GLU A 14 -19.95 1.34 0.16
C GLU A 14 -18.94 1.04 -0.95
N ARG A 15 -19.42 0.74 -2.17
CA ARG A 15 -18.55 0.51 -3.32
C ARG A 15 -17.68 1.72 -3.64
N LEU A 16 -18.28 2.91 -3.69
CA LEU A 16 -17.54 4.16 -3.93
C LEU A 16 -16.50 4.39 -2.84
N SER A 17 -16.84 4.17 -1.57
CA SER A 17 -15.91 4.30 -0.45
C SER A 17 -14.76 3.30 -0.51
N TYR A 18 -15.03 2.09 -0.97
CA TYR A 18 -14.01 1.08 -1.22
C TYR A 18 -13.06 1.51 -2.34
N TRP A 19 -13.58 2.02 -3.45
CA TRP A 19 -12.77 2.45 -4.58
C TRP A 19 -11.93 3.70 -4.28
N THR A 20 -12.52 4.71 -3.62
CA THR A 20 -11.78 5.94 -3.26
C THR A 20 -10.61 5.68 -2.33
N TYR A 21 -10.67 4.63 -1.49
CA TYR A 21 -9.58 4.21 -0.66
C TYR A 21 -8.31 3.94 -1.46
N PHE A 22 -8.43 3.29 -2.61
CA PHE A 22 -7.28 2.92 -3.45
C PHE A 22 -6.66 4.09 -4.20
N ILE A 23 -7.34 5.23 -4.30
CA ILE A 23 -6.68 6.49 -4.74
C ILE A 23 -5.56 6.84 -3.76
N GLY A 24 -5.91 7.01 -2.50
CA GLY A 24 -4.95 7.39 -1.46
C GLY A 24 -3.85 6.35 -1.24
N GLN A 25 -4.22 5.07 -1.20
CA GLN A 25 -3.27 3.99 -1.06
C GLN A 25 -2.22 4.00 -2.18
N ASN A 26 -2.64 4.17 -3.44
CA ASN A 26 -1.71 4.21 -4.57
C ASN A 26 -0.88 5.49 -4.63
N ILE A 27 -1.39 6.62 -4.13
CA ILE A 27 -0.57 7.83 -3.96
C ILE A 27 0.57 7.54 -2.97
N TYR A 28 0.30 6.96 -1.80
CA TYR A 28 1.34 6.60 -0.82
C TYR A 28 2.36 5.63 -1.39
N TYR A 29 1.90 4.59 -2.09
CA TYR A 29 2.79 3.63 -2.72
C TYR A 29 3.75 4.31 -3.71
N ASN A 30 3.22 5.16 -4.60
CA ASN A 30 4.03 5.80 -5.64
C ASN A 30 4.95 6.90 -5.09
N ILE A 31 4.54 7.66 -4.06
CA ILE A 31 5.44 8.59 -3.35
C ILE A 31 6.67 7.82 -2.87
N THR A 32 6.48 6.65 -2.27
CA THR A 32 7.59 5.88 -1.72
C THR A 32 8.33 5.09 -2.79
N ALA A 33 7.63 4.38 -3.68
CA ALA A 33 8.29 3.54 -4.68
C ALA A 33 9.02 4.34 -5.77
N ALA A 34 8.46 5.48 -6.21
CA ALA A 34 9.00 6.21 -7.35
C ALA A 34 9.80 7.48 -6.96
N PHE A 35 9.44 8.16 -5.86
CA PHE A 35 10.06 9.43 -5.52
C PHE A 35 11.16 9.36 -4.46
N ILE A 36 11.24 8.28 -3.69
CA ILE A 36 12.19 8.18 -2.57
C ILE A 36 13.65 8.41 -2.97
N SER A 37 14.09 7.83 -4.09
CA SER A 37 15.46 7.98 -4.57
C SER A 37 15.77 9.42 -4.99
N THR A 38 14.81 10.07 -5.65
CA THR A 38 14.91 11.49 -6.02
C THR A 38 14.98 12.38 -4.78
N TYR A 39 14.13 12.13 -3.79
CA TYR A 39 14.13 12.87 -2.53
C TYR A 39 15.48 12.75 -1.80
N LEU A 40 16.03 11.53 -1.72
CA LEU A 40 17.32 11.30 -1.06
C LEU A 40 18.49 11.92 -1.83
N ALA A 41 18.42 11.94 -3.16
CA ALA A 41 19.37 12.69 -3.98
C ALA A 41 19.32 14.21 -3.68
N MET A 42 18.12 14.78 -3.55
CA MET A 42 17.92 16.18 -3.14
C MET A 42 18.47 16.45 -1.73
N GLN A 43 18.49 15.46 -0.83
CA GLN A 43 19.10 15.56 0.50
C GLN A 43 20.64 15.42 0.47
N GLY A 44 21.26 15.24 -0.70
CA GLY A 44 22.72 15.11 -0.85
C GLY A 44 23.27 13.77 -0.34
N VAL A 45 22.45 12.72 -0.30
CA VAL A 45 22.86 11.38 0.13
C VAL A 45 23.37 10.57 -1.06
N ASN A 46 24.46 9.83 -0.86
CA ASN A 46 25.04 8.98 -1.89
C ASN A 46 24.08 7.82 -2.25
N LEU A 47 23.65 7.80 -3.52
CA LEU A 47 22.65 6.82 -4.00
C LEU A 47 23.12 5.36 -3.94
N ALA A 48 24.43 5.09 -3.99
CA ALA A 48 24.94 3.73 -3.81
C ALA A 48 24.72 3.23 -2.36
N LYS A 49 24.87 4.11 -1.37
CA LYS A 49 24.56 3.79 0.04
C LYS A 49 23.04 3.65 0.23
N VAL A 50 22.24 4.48 -0.42
CA VAL A 50 20.77 4.36 -0.43
C VAL A 50 20.35 3.00 -0.96
N ALA A 51 20.96 2.51 -2.06
CA ALA A 51 20.64 1.21 -2.63
C ALA A 51 20.88 0.05 -1.63
N ILE A 52 21.93 0.13 -0.81
CA ILE A 52 22.19 -0.85 0.25
C ILE A 52 21.07 -0.81 1.31
N VAL A 53 20.67 0.38 1.76
CA VAL A 53 19.58 0.51 2.74
C VAL A 53 18.28 -0.02 2.17
N LEU A 54 17.96 0.30 0.92
CA LEU A 54 16.77 -0.23 0.23
C LEU A 54 16.79 -1.76 0.14
N LEU A 55 17.95 -2.37 -0.11
CA LEU A 55 18.08 -3.82 -0.10
C LEU A 55 17.75 -4.42 1.27
N ILE A 56 18.26 -3.82 2.35
CA ILE A 56 17.97 -4.26 3.72
C ILE A 56 16.47 -4.13 4.01
N VAL A 57 15.86 -3.03 3.62
CA VAL A 57 14.41 -2.83 3.81
C VAL A 57 13.59 -3.83 2.98
N LYS A 58 14.02 -4.19 1.78
CA LYS A 58 13.35 -5.25 0.99
C LYS A 58 13.43 -6.64 1.62
N ILE A 59 14.49 -6.92 2.38
CA ILE A 59 14.56 -8.15 3.20
C ILE A 59 13.53 -8.07 4.34
N TRP A 60 13.37 -6.90 4.96
CA TRP A 60 12.35 -6.66 5.98
C TRP A 60 10.92 -6.85 5.40
N ASP A 61 10.62 -6.25 4.25
CA ASP A 61 9.36 -6.37 3.53
C ASP A 61 8.96 -7.87 3.33
N ALA A 62 9.91 -8.68 2.84
CA ALA A 62 9.71 -10.11 2.64
C ALA A 62 9.41 -10.89 3.94
N VAL A 63 9.83 -10.40 5.10
CA VAL A 63 9.58 -11.00 6.41
C VAL A 63 8.32 -10.43 7.06
N ASN A 64 8.09 -9.14 6.88
CA ASN A 64 7.00 -8.38 7.46
C ASN A 64 5.62 -8.88 6.99
N ASP A 65 5.42 -9.08 5.68
CA ASP A 65 4.15 -9.50 5.12
C ASP A 65 3.64 -10.85 5.66
N PRO A 66 4.43 -11.93 5.73
CA PRO A 66 4.01 -13.17 6.36
C PRO A 66 3.68 -13.03 7.85
N ILE A 67 4.44 -12.21 8.59
CA ILE A 67 4.20 -11.97 10.03
C ILE A 67 2.85 -11.27 10.20
N PHE A 68 2.60 -10.21 9.46
CA PHE A 68 1.33 -9.49 9.55
C PHE A 68 0.16 -10.29 9.00
N GLY A 69 0.34 -11.07 7.92
CA GLY A 69 -0.67 -12.02 7.47
C GLY A 69 -1.10 -12.96 8.59
N PHE A 70 -0.15 -13.53 9.33
CA PHE A 70 -0.44 -14.36 10.50
C PHE A 70 -1.14 -13.60 11.64
N ILE A 71 -0.70 -12.37 11.93
CA ILE A 71 -1.32 -11.51 12.95
C ILE A 71 -2.78 -11.22 12.58
N PHE A 72 -3.07 -10.88 11.31
CA PHE A 72 -4.43 -10.61 10.83
C PHE A 72 -5.35 -11.82 10.97
N ASP A 73 -4.83 -13.02 10.79
CA ASP A 73 -5.63 -14.24 10.97
C ASP A 73 -5.87 -14.60 12.43
N LYS A 74 -4.92 -14.28 13.33
CA LYS A 74 -5.03 -14.62 14.75
C LYS A 74 -5.79 -13.58 15.58
N VAL A 75 -5.76 -12.33 15.20
CA VAL A 75 -6.39 -11.27 15.99
C VAL A 75 -7.89 -11.20 15.72
N LYS A 76 -8.68 -11.56 16.71
CA LYS A 76 -10.15 -11.46 16.71
C LYS A 76 -10.57 -10.22 17.50
N PHE A 77 -11.20 -9.26 16.82
CA PHE A 77 -11.72 -8.07 17.50
C PHE A 77 -13.06 -8.32 18.15
N LYS A 78 -13.29 -7.76 19.34
CA LYS A 78 -14.52 -7.93 20.12
C LYS A 78 -15.80 -7.45 19.41
N ASN A 79 -15.65 -6.58 18.40
CA ASN A 79 -16.79 -6.04 17.63
C ASN A 79 -17.19 -6.94 16.44
N GLY A 80 -16.62 -8.13 16.30
CA GLY A 80 -16.91 -9.05 15.18
C GLY A 80 -16.44 -8.55 13.82
N GLN A 81 -15.45 -7.64 13.77
CA GLN A 81 -14.83 -7.15 12.55
C GLN A 81 -13.42 -7.76 12.39
N LYS A 82 -12.97 -7.99 11.17
CA LYS A 82 -11.63 -8.52 10.86
C LYS A 82 -10.72 -7.43 10.28
N SER A 83 -11.10 -6.84 9.18
CA SER A 83 -10.28 -5.90 8.39
C SER A 83 -10.47 -4.42 8.77
N LEU A 84 -11.70 -4.02 9.07
CA LEU A 84 -12.03 -2.60 9.34
C LEU A 84 -11.24 -1.97 10.48
N PRO A 85 -10.98 -2.65 11.63
CA PRO A 85 -10.20 -2.03 12.70
C PRO A 85 -8.75 -1.74 12.27
N TRP A 86 -8.14 -2.64 11.51
CA TRP A 86 -6.80 -2.42 10.96
C TRP A 86 -6.77 -1.26 9.98
N LEU A 87 -7.77 -1.15 9.10
CA LEU A 87 -7.88 -0.05 8.14
C LEU A 87 -8.10 1.31 8.81
N ARG A 88 -8.80 1.36 9.93
CA ARG A 88 -8.93 2.60 10.73
C ARG A 88 -7.61 3.03 11.33
N ILE A 89 -6.87 2.09 11.92
CA ILE A 89 -5.56 2.35 12.52
C ILE A 89 -4.57 2.80 11.42
N SER A 90 -4.48 2.05 10.33
CA SER A 90 -3.53 2.34 9.26
C SER A 90 -3.84 3.66 8.54
N THR A 91 -5.12 3.98 8.29
CA THR A 91 -5.52 5.27 7.69
C THR A 91 -5.10 6.47 8.54
N ALA A 92 -5.07 6.33 9.87
CA ALA A 92 -4.58 7.37 10.76
C ALA A 92 -3.04 7.43 10.84
N LEU A 93 -2.37 6.28 10.77
CA LEU A 93 -0.92 6.20 10.94
C LEU A 93 -0.13 6.48 9.65
N ILE A 94 -0.64 6.07 8.49
CA ILE A 94 0.11 6.15 7.23
C ILE A 94 0.53 7.59 6.86
N PRO A 95 -0.29 8.64 7.02
CA PRO A 95 0.16 10.00 6.76
C PRO A 95 1.30 10.42 7.71
N ILE A 96 1.23 10.00 8.97
CA ILE A 96 2.23 10.35 9.98
C ILE A 96 3.59 9.74 9.62
N VAL A 97 3.62 8.44 9.36
CA VAL A 97 4.89 7.76 9.02
C VAL A 97 5.43 8.20 7.66
N THR A 98 4.56 8.57 6.71
CA THR A 98 4.99 9.15 5.43
C THR A 98 5.64 10.52 5.64
N ILE A 99 5.04 11.37 6.44
CA ILE A 99 5.63 12.69 6.77
C ILE A 99 6.97 12.51 7.48
N ILE A 100 7.07 11.58 8.43
CA ILE A 100 8.35 11.28 9.12
C ILE A 100 9.40 10.81 8.13
N LEU A 101 9.06 9.91 7.21
CA LEU A 101 9.99 9.37 6.21
C LEU A 101 10.58 10.47 5.32
N PHE A 102 9.76 11.44 4.91
CA PHE A 102 10.14 12.54 4.04
C PHE A 102 10.48 13.85 4.77
N SER A 103 10.76 13.78 6.09
CA SER A 103 11.18 14.93 6.91
C SER A 103 12.55 14.69 7.52
N ILE A 104 13.53 14.34 6.68
CA ILE A 104 14.92 14.12 7.14
C ILE A 104 15.50 15.43 7.64
N PRO A 105 15.96 15.53 8.91
CA PRO A 105 16.54 16.77 9.41
C PRO A 105 17.82 17.15 8.67
N SER A 106 17.90 18.38 8.21
CA SER A 106 19.05 18.93 7.45
C SER A 106 20.34 18.97 8.28
N ALA A 107 20.22 19.06 9.60
CA ALA A 107 21.37 19.07 10.53
C ALA A 107 22.11 17.73 10.62
N LEU A 108 21.52 16.63 10.14
CA LEU A 108 22.15 15.32 10.16
C LEU A 108 23.22 15.20 9.07
N GLY A 109 24.37 14.63 9.44
CA GLY A 109 25.36 14.17 8.48
C GLY A 109 24.82 13.00 7.62
N GLU A 110 25.54 12.65 6.55
CA GLU A 110 25.10 11.62 5.59
C GLU A 110 24.69 10.30 6.26
N THR A 111 25.51 9.80 7.18
CA THR A 111 25.20 8.55 7.93
C THR A 111 23.91 8.69 8.75
N GLY A 112 23.73 9.83 9.42
CA GLY A 112 22.52 10.10 10.19
C GLY A 112 21.26 10.14 9.30
N LYS A 113 21.35 10.73 8.10
CA LYS A 113 20.26 10.73 7.11
C LYS A 113 19.92 9.31 6.63
N LEU A 114 20.93 8.47 6.40
CA LEU A 114 20.74 7.06 6.00
C LEU A 114 20.07 6.23 7.10
N VAL A 115 20.49 6.41 8.35
CA VAL A 115 19.87 5.74 9.51
C VAL A 115 18.43 6.21 9.69
N TRP A 116 18.19 7.52 9.65
CA TRP A 116 16.83 8.07 9.68
C TRP A 116 15.95 7.44 8.61
N PHE A 117 16.44 7.46 7.38
CA PHE A 117 15.74 6.88 6.23
C PHE A 117 15.43 5.40 6.45
N GLY A 118 16.41 4.58 6.84
CA GLY A 118 16.22 3.15 7.04
C GLY A 118 15.16 2.84 8.10
N VAL A 119 15.25 3.50 9.27
CA VAL A 119 14.29 3.31 10.37
C VAL A 119 12.89 3.80 9.97
N ALA A 120 12.79 5.00 9.39
CA ALA A 120 11.51 5.57 8.98
C ALA A 120 10.86 4.75 7.85
N TYR A 121 11.67 4.16 6.94
CA TYR A 121 11.15 3.29 5.87
C TYR A 121 10.60 1.98 6.43
N VAL A 122 11.29 1.34 7.37
CA VAL A 122 10.81 0.12 8.06
C VAL A 122 9.46 0.40 8.75
N LEU A 123 9.34 1.53 9.45
CA LEU A 123 8.08 1.94 10.08
C LEU A 123 6.99 2.18 9.03
N TRP A 124 7.32 2.87 7.94
CA TRP A 124 6.39 3.14 6.85
C TRP A 124 5.89 1.85 6.21
N ASP A 125 6.79 0.94 5.88
CA ASP A 125 6.51 -0.35 5.27
C ASP A 125 5.58 -1.20 6.14
N THR A 126 5.88 -1.27 7.45
CA THR A 126 5.04 -1.95 8.44
C THR A 126 3.60 -1.39 8.47
N VAL A 127 3.45 -0.05 8.48
CA VAL A 127 2.12 0.58 8.46
C VAL A 127 1.45 0.42 7.08
N TYR A 128 2.23 0.40 6.01
CA TYR A 128 1.69 0.17 4.66
C TYR A 128 1.12 -1.24 4.51
N THR A 129 1.76 -2.26 5.08
CA THR A 129 1.22 -3.63 5.15
C THR A 129 -0.13 -3.67 5.86
N LEU A 130 -0.31 -2.88 6.96
CA LEU A 130 -1.61 -2.71 7.63
C LEU A 130 -2.66 -2.00 6.75
N THR A 131 -2.21 -1.26 5.76
CA THR A 131 -3.07 -0.54 4.80
C THR A 131 -3.48 -1.44 3.64
N ASP A 132 -2.57 -2.29 3.17
CA ASP A 132 -2.72 -3.07 1.93
C ASP A 132 -3.48 -4.39 2.16
N ILE A 133 -2.94 -5.28 2.99
CA ILE A 133 -3.50 -6.62 3.19
C ILE A 133 -4.97 -6.58 3.64
N PRO A 134 -5.36 -5.81 4.69
CA PRO A 134 -6.75 -5.78 5.13
C PRO A 134 -7.70 -5.15 4.11
N ALA A 135 -7.23 -4.25 3.24
CA ALA A 135 -8.07 -3.64 2.21
C ALA A 135 -8.52 -4.66 1.15
N TYR A 136 -7.63 -5.55 0.74
CA TYR A 136 -8.00 -6.65 -0.17
C TYR A 136 -8.78 -7.75 0.55
N ALA A 137 -8.42 -8.08 1.79
CA ALA A 137 -9.15 -9.07 2.59
C ALA A 137 -10.60 -8.64 2.86
N MET A 138 -10.84 -7.32 3.00
CA MET A 138 -12.16 -6.76 3.22
C MET A 138 -13.16 -7.08 2.11
N LEU A 139 -12.69 -7.26 0.87
CA LEU A 139 -13.54 -7.64 -0.25
C LEU A 139 -14.31 -8.94 0.03
N ASN A 140 -13.65 -9.92 0.67
CA ASN A 140 -14.25 -11.20 1.01
C ASN A 140 -15.29 -11.09 2.14
N THR A 141 -15.12 -10.11 3.02
CA THR A 141 -16.04 -9.88 4.14
C THR A 141 -17.21 -8.94 3.78
N MET A 142 -17.08 -8.16 2.70
CA MET A 142 -18.14 -7.26 2.22
C MET A 142 -19.24 -7.99 1.47
N THR A 143 -18.90 -8.96 0.61
CA THR A 143 -19.86 -9.66 -0.26
C THR A 143 -19.42 -11.08 -0.61
N ASP A 144 -20.39 -12.02 -0.69
CA ASP A 144 -20.18 -13.39 -1.21
C ASP A 144 -20.45 -13.50 -2.71
N ASN A 145 -20.99 -12.46 -3.32
CA ASN A 145 -21.37 -12.45 -4.71
C ASN A 145 -20.13 -12.29 -5.62
N LEU A 146 -19.72 -13.36 -6.32
CA LEU A 146 -18.55 -13.36 -7.21
C LEU A 146 -18.61 -12.30 -8.32
N PRO A 147 -19.73 -12.09 -9.05
CA PRO A 147 -19.86 -11.00 -10.00
C PRO A 147 -19.61 -9.62 -9.38
N GLU A 148 -20.13 -9.39 -8.18
CA GLU A 148 -19.91 -8.14 -7.46
C GLU A 148 -18.44 -7.96 -7.06
N ARG A 149 -17.77 -9.01 -6.54
CA ARG A 149 -16.33 -8.98 -6.25
C ARG A 149 -15.49 -8.65 -7.47
N ASN A 150 -15.80 -9.27 -8.61
CA ASN A 150 -15.11 -9.00 -9.87
C ASN A 150 -15.29 -7.55 -10.32
N THR A 151 -16.49 -6.98 -10.16
CA THR A 151 -16.76 -5.58 -10.44
C THR A 151 -15.99 -4.67 -9.50
N LEU A 152 -15.97 -4.97 -8.19
CA LEU A 152 -15.23 -4.20 -7.20
C LEU A 152 -13.73 -4.17 -7.53
N LEU A 153 -13.13 -5.31 -7.89
CA LEU A 153 -11.72 -5.41 -8.27
C LEU A 153 -11.41 -4.72 -9.60
N SER A 154 -12.27 -4.84 -10.59
CA SER A 154 -12.05 -4.23 -11.91
C SER A 154 -12.10 -2.71 -11.85
N VAL A 155 -13.10 -2.15 -11.17
CA VAL A 155 -13.22 -0.70 -10.97
C VAL A 155 -12.13 -0.17 -10.05
N ASN A 156 -11.71 -0.97 -9.04
CA ASN A 156 -10.59 -0.63 -8.18
C ASN A 156 -9.32 -0.29 -8.98
N ARG A 157 -9.03 -1.02 -10.06
CA ARG A 157 -7.85 -0.75 -10.91
C ARG A 157 -7.92 0.65 -11.56
N VAL A 158 -9.11 1.12 -11.91
CA VAL A 158 -9.32 2.48 -12.46
C VAL A 158 -9.02 3.53 -11.39
N PHE A 159 -9.53 3.35 -10.16
CA PHE A 159 -9.28 4.27 -9.04
C PHE A 159 -7.81 4.23 -8.59
N SER A 160 -7.17 3.07 -8.60
CA SER A 160 -5.72 2.94 -8.38
C SER A 160 -4.92 3.72 -9.43
N GLY A 161 -5.30 3.59 -10.71
CA GLY A 161 -4.70 4.37 -11.81
C GLY A 161 -4.89 5.88 -11.64
N ALA A 162 -6.06 6.32 -11.17
CA ALA A 162 -6.28 7.72 -10.83
C ALA A 162 -5.33 8.20 -9.70
N GLY A 163 -5.06 7.37 -8.70
CA GLY A 163 -4.06 7.68 -7.66
C GLY A 163 -2.66 7.87 -8.22
N VAL A 164 -2.25 6.99 -9.14
CA VAL A 164 -0.95 7.11 -9.85
C VAL A 164 -0.87 8.41 -10.65
N LEU A 165 -1.93 8.75 -11.38
CA LEU A 165 -2.00 10.00 -12.16
C LEU A 165 -1.95 11.24 -11.27
N ILE A 166 -2.71 11.25 -10.16
CA ILE A 166 -2.71 12.37 -9.20
C ILE A 166 -1.31 12.56 -8.65
N TYR A 167 -0.65 11.48 -8.20
CA TYR A 167 0.74 11.55 -7.76
C TYR A 167 1.66 12.11 -8.84
N GLY A 168 1.61 11.53 -10.05
CA GLY A 168 2.51 11.86 -11.16
C GLY A 168 2.35 13.28 -11.70
N VAL A 169 1.19 13.90 -11.53
CA VAL A 169 0.91 15.27 -11.97
C VAL A 169 1.06 16.26 -10.82
N VAL A 170 0.45 15.99 -9.68
CA VAL A 170 0.36 16.97 -8.58
C VAL A 170 1.69 17.15 -7.88
N LEU A 171 2.44 16.07 -7.60
CA LEU A 171 3.71 16.20 -6.88
C LEU A 171 4.76 17.04 -7.65
N PRO A 172 5.02 16.82 -8.96
CA PRO A 172 5.92 17.68 -9.72
C PRO A 172 5.45 19.14 -9.80
N ILE A 173 4.14 19.40 -9.92
CA ILE A 173 3.60 20.76 -9.93
C ILE A 173 3.89 21.46 -8.59
N LEU A 174 3.64 20.81 -7.47
CA LEU A 174 3.86 21.39 -6.14
C LEU A 174 5.34 21.75 -5.90
N ILE A 175 6.26 20.94 -6.43
CA ILE A 175 7.72 21.14 -6.27
C ILE A 175 8.27 22.09 -7.33
N SER A 176 7.54 22.34 -8.44
CA SER A 176 8.00 23.19 -9.54
C SER A 176 8.33 24.61 -9.07
N GLU A 177 9.18 25.31 -9.84
CA GLU A 177 9.57 26.71 -9.58
C GLU A 177 8.37 27.65 -9.48
N ASN A 178 7.28 27.35 -10.17
CA ASN A 178 6.06 28.16 -10.15
C ASN A 178 5.33 28.14 -8.80
N VAL A 179 5.39 27.03 -8.06
CA VAL A 179 4.75 26.86 -6.75
C VAL A 179 5.77 26.96 -5.62
N GLY A 180 6.98 26.43 -5.83
CA GLY A 180 8.13 26.57 -4.94
C GLY A 180 8.01 25.85 -3.60
N MET A 181 7.16 24.81 -3.50
CA MET A 181 7.08 24.02 -2.27
C MET A 181 8.33 23.15 -2.09
N SER A 182 8.80 23.04 -0.84
CA SER A 182 9.79 22.02 -0.52
C SER A 182 9.20 20.61 -0.75
N ALA A 183 10.04 19.65 -1.15
CA ALA A 183 9.59 18.28 -1.38
C ALA A 183 8.87 17.67 -0.17
N SER A 184 9.37 17.92 1.05
CA SER A 184 8.74 17.45 2.28
C SER A 184 7.35 18.05 2.50
N LEU A 185 7.16 19.34 2.23
CA LEU A 185 5.85 20.00 2.37
C LEU A 185 4.87 19.53 1.31
N ALA A 186 5.32 19.37 0.06
CA ALA A 186 4.49 18.85 -1.03
C ALA A 186 3.99 17.43 -0.72
N ILE A 187 4.89 16.58 -0.21
CA ILE A 187 4.52 15.20 0.20
C ILE A 187 3.58 15.22 1.41
N ALA A 188 3.80 16.07 2.40
CA ALA A 188 2.90 16.19 3.54
C ALA A 188 1.48 16.61 3.10
N THR A 189 1.36 17.57 2.19
CA THR A 189 0.08 18.00 1.61
C THR A 189 -0.61 16.86 0.88
N LEU A 190 0.13 16.15 0.03
CA LEU A 190 -0.41 15.03 -0.75
C LEU A 190 -0.77 13.85 0.18
N SER A 191 -0.03 13.64 1.27
CA SER A 191 -0.32 12.62 2.29
C SER A 191 -1.64 12.89 3.02
N ILE A 192 -1.90 14.13 3.39
CA ILE A 192 -3.18 14.52 4.02
C ILE A 192 -4.33 14.30 3.05
N PHE A 193 -4.19 14.74 1.81
CA PHE A 193 -5.20 14.49 0.76
C PHE A 193 -5.47 12.98 0.59
N SER A 194 -4.41 12.17 0.52
CA SER A 194 -4.52 10.71 0.39
C SER A 194 -5.27 10.08 1.58
N ALA A 195 -4.97 10.50 2.81
CA ALA A 195 -5.67 10.03 3.98
C ALA A 195 -7.18 10.36 3.92
N LEU A 196 -7.53 11.56 3.46
CA LEU A 196 -8.94 11.96 3.30
C LEU A 196 -9.70 11.08 2.31
N THR A 197 -9.06 10.62 1.23
CA THR A 197 -9.70 9.68 0.28
C THR A 197 -9.87 8.27 0.85
N MET A 198 -9.10 7.90 1.88
CA MET A 198 -9.17 6.59 2.53
C MET A 198 -10.20 6.51 3.66
N VAL A 199 -10.48 7.62 4.34
CA VAL A 199 -11.44 7.71 5.46
C VAL A 199 -12.82 7.14 5.12
N PRO A 200 -13.46 7.41 3.96
CA PRO A 200 -14.80 6.94 3.66
C PRO A 200 -14.99 5.42 3.77
N LEU A 201 -13.97 4.61 3.47
CA LEU A 201 -14.03 3.16 3.60
C LEU A 201 -14.31 2.76 5.06
N SER A 202 -13.56 3.32 5.99
CA SER A 202 -13.67 3.00 7.42
C SER A 202 -15.00 3.43 8.05
N LEU A 203 -15.68 4.42 7.45
CA LEU A 203 -16.94 4.97 7.95
C LEU A 203 -18.17 4.30 7.31
N ASN A 204 -18.11 3.96 6.04
CA ASN A 204 -19.29 3.56 5.28
C ASN A 204 -19.37 2.05 5.00
N CYS A 205 -18.22 1.35 4.91
CA CYS A 205 -18.21 -0.07 4.59
C CYS A 205 -18.52 -0.94 5.80
N LYS A 206 -19.11 -2.13 5.55
CA LYS A 206 -19.50 -3.11 6.57
C LYS A 206 -18.98 -4.49 6.18
N GLU A 207 -18.47 -5.19 7.16
CA GLU A 207 -18.12 -6.61 7.06
C GLU A 207 -19.37 -7.43 7.39
N ARG A 208 -19.94 -8.11 6.37
CA ARG A 208 -21.20 -8.86 6.50
C ARG A 208 -20.98 -10.35 6.63
N ASN A 209 -19.93 -10.85 5.98
CA ASN A 209 -19.70 -12.28 5.79
C ASN A 209 -18.57 -12.82 6.66
N TYR A 210 -18.12 -12.06 7.63
CA TYR A 210 -17.12 -12.54 8.57
C TYR A 210 -17.80 -13.24 9.76
N LYS A 211 -17.46 -14.50 9.95
CA LYS A 211 -17.91 -15.32 11.07
C LYS A 211 -16.69 -15.84 11.83
N PRO A 212 -16.35 -15.25 12.98
CA PRO A 212 -15.16 -15.62 13.75
C PRO A 212 -15.13 -17.09 14.18
N GLU A 213 -16.31 -17.72 14.29
CA GLU A 213 -16.48 -19.09 14.75
C GLU A 213 -16.14 -20.13 13.67
N GLU A 214 -16.13 -19.75 12.40
CA GLU A 214 -15.85 -20.64 11.26
C GLU A 214 -14.35 -20.63 10.88
N GLU A 215 -13.51 -19.79 11.50
CA GLU A 215 -12.07 -19.82 11.25
C GLU A 215 -11.40 -21.00 11.95
N ASP A 216 -10.67 -21.82 11.15
CA ASP A 216 -9.92 -22.96 11.65
C ASP A 216 -8.77 -22.50 12.56
N GLU A 217 -8.92 -22.70 13.87
CA GLU A 217 -7.94 -22.28 14.89
C GLU A 217 -6.60 -23.03 14.78
N ASN A 218 -6.59 -24.15 14.07
CA ASN A 218 -5.45 -25.07 13.97
C ASN A 218 -4.59 -24.87 12.73
N PHE A 219 -4.86 -23.85 11.90
CA PHE A 219 -4.08 -23.61 10.71
C PHE A 219 -2.65 -23.17 11.06
N SER A 220 -1.67 -23.96 10.64
CA SER A 220 -0.25 -23.68 10.84
C SER A 220 0.41 -23.14 9.56
N PRO A 221 1.27 -22.11 9.63
CA PRO A 221 2.02 -21.62 8.46
C PRO A 221 2.79 -22.70 7.71
N ARG A 222 3.21 -23.78 8.41
CA ARG A 222 3.87 -24.93 7.78
C ARG A 222 2.98 -25.68 6.79
N GLN A 223 1.65 -25.63 6.96
CA GLN A 223 0.68 -26.26 6.04
C GLN A 223 0.50 -25.48 4.75
N MET A 224 0.88 -24.17 4.72
CA MET A 224 0.83 -23.36 3.51
C MET A 224 1.78 -23.87 2.42
N PHE A 225 3.00 -24.25 2.78
CA PHE A 225 4.01 -24.66 1.80
C PHE A 225 3.61 -25.88 0.95
N PRO A 226 3.11 -26.99 1.53
CA PRO A 226 2.59 -28.11 0.74
C PRO A 226 1.37 -27.72 -0.12
N TYR A 227 0.50 -26.84 0.39
CA TYR A 227 -0.67 -26.37 -0.36
C TYR A 227 -0.28 -25.52 -1.57
N LEU A 228 0.64 -24.58 -1.39
CA LEU A 228 1.21 -23.77 -2.46
C LEU A 228 1.90 -24.63 -3.53
N GLY A 229 2.74 -25.58 -3.11
CA GLY A 229 3.47 -26.46 -4.01
C GLY A 229 2.58 -27.40 -4.85
N LYS A 230 1.40 -27.75 -4.36
CA LYS A 230 0.43 -28.60 -5.08
C LYS A 230 -0.47 -27.82 -6.04
N ASN A 231 -0.60 -26.51 -5.89
CA ASN A 231 -1.50 -25.68 -6.69
C ASN A 231 -0.75 -25.10 -7.90
N LYS A 232 -0.79 -25.84 -9.02
CA LYS A 232 -0.13 -25.43 -10.28
C LYS A 232 -0.60 -24.07 -10.81
N TYR A 233 -1.87 -23.72 -10.61
CA TYR A 233 -2.43 -22.43 -11.07
C TYR A 233 -1.84 -21.26 -10.29
N LEU A 234 -1.69 -21.44 -8.99
CA LEU A 234 -1.08 -20.44 -8.11
C LEU A 234 0.41 -20.25 -8.42
N LEU A 235 1.13 -21.35 -8.64
CA LEU A 235 2.55 -21.30 -9.05
C LEU A 235 2.73 -20.61 -10.42
N THR A 236 1.86 -20.89 -11.39
CA THR A 236 1.89 -20.22 -12.70
C THR A 236 1.59 -18.72 -12.56
N TYR A 237 0.61 -18.36 -11.73
CA TYR A 237 0.30 -16.95 -11.45
C TYR A 237 1.48 -16.21 -10.83
N TYR A 238 2.08 -16.75 -9.77
CA TYR A 238 3.26 -16.13 -9.15
C TYR A 238 4.47 -16.11 -10.05
N GLY A 239 4.71 -17.14 -10.85
CA GLY A 239 5.76 -17.15 -11.87
C GLY A 239 5.59 -16.02 -12.90
N GLY A 240 4.37 -15.82 -13.40
CA GLY A 240 4.02 -14.70 -14.28
C GLY A 240 4.18 -13.33 -13.61
N TYR A 241 3.80 -13.22 -12.34
CA TYR A 241 3.96 -12.00 -11.57
C TYR A 241 5.44 -11.63 -11.39
N CYS A 242 6.28 -12.58 -10.95
CA CYS A 242 7.73 -12.39 -10.84
C CYS A 242 8.38 -11.99 -12.17
N ALA A 243 7.99 -12.64 -13.27
CA ALA A 243 8.50 -12.29 -14.61
C ALA A 243 8.12 -10.86 -15.01
N THR A 244 6.89 -10.43 -14.71
CA THR A 244 6.42 -9.08 -14.99
C THR A 244 7.19 -8.03 -14.18
N ASP A 245 7.44 -8.29 -12.91
CA ASP A 245 8.18 -7.36 -12.04
C ASP A 245 9.67 -7.29 -12.41
N ALA A 246 10.27 -8.40 -12.80
CA ALA A 246 11.63 -8.42 -13.35
C ALA A 246 11.73 -7.56 -14.64
N LEU A 247 10.73 -7.65 -15.53
CA LEU A 247 10.68 -6.82 -16.75
C LEU A 247 10.51 -5.33 -16.42
N LYS A 248 9.65 -4.96 -15.46
CA LYS A 248 9.50 -3.56 -15.02
C LYS A 248 10.81 -3.01 -14.45
N THR A 249 11.49 -3.79 -13.62
CA THR A 249 12.77 -3.41 -13.04
C THR A 249 13.84 -3.21 -14.11
N SER A 250 13.91 -4.11 -15.12
CA SER A 250 14.85 -3.98 -16.23
C SER A 250 14.56 -2.73 -17.10
N ALA A 251 13.29 -2.40 -17.33
CA ALA A 251 12.91 -1.19 -18.06
C ALA A 251 13.31 0.09 -17.30
N ALA A 252 13.18 0.11 -15.97
CA ALA A 252 13.64 1.24 -15.15
C ALA A 252 15.16 1.42 -15.22
N VAL A 253 15.93 0.32 -15.20
CA VAL A 253 17.40 0.35 -15.38
C VAL A 253 17.77 0.84 -16.78
N THR A 254 17.06 0.42 -17.81
CA THR A 254 17.31 0.85 -19.21
C THR A 254 17.07 2.35 -19.36
N LEU A 255 16.00 2.89 -18.76
CA LEU A 255 15.75 4.34 -18.74
C LEU A 255 16.88 5.10 -18.03
N PHE A 256 17.34 4.58 -16.89
CA PHE A 256 18.46 5.19 -16.17
C PHE A 256 19.74 5.19 -17.01
N VAL A 257 20.09 4.08 -17.65
CA VAL A 257 21.26 3.96 -18.53
C VAL A 257 21.14 4.90 -19.73
N SER A 258 19.98 5.01 -20.38
CA SER A 258 19.78 5.91 -21.53
C SER A 258 19.83 7.40 -21.17
N PHE A 259 19.71 7.76 -19.90
CA PHE A 259 19.81 9.14 -19.43
C PHE A 259 21.27 9.55 -19.11
N TYR A 260 22.14 8.58 -18.80
CA TYR A 260 23.51 8.82 -18.36
C TYR A 260 24.59 8.35 -19.36
N LEU A 261 24.21 7.67 -20.44
CA LEU A 261 25.06 7.25 -21.55
C LEU A 261 24.60 7.85 -22.88
#